data_f6211de4f8f1c7342bd00f34a9a2411d
#
_entry.id   f6211de4f8f1c7342bd00f34a9a2411d
#
_cell.length_a   1.000
_cell.length_b   1.000
_cell.length_c   1.000
_cell.angle_alpha   90.00
_cell.angle_beta   90.00
_cell.angle_gamma   90.00
#
_symmetry.space_group_name_H-M   'P 1'
#
loop_
_entity.id
_entity.type
_entity.pdbx_description
1 polymer ?
#
loop_
_entity_poly.entity_id
_entity_poly.type
_entity_poly.pdbx_seq_one_letter_code
_entity_poly.pdbx_strand_id
1 'polypeptide(L)'
;MILSAEDLSYSYGDRLLFENITFNVEEGDKYGIIGVNGTGKSTLLRMIANHEAGDGKLTIPGGVVMEYLPQDPPFEADATVLEQVFKGDSPLMVLLRDYEIAVEQSAAEPDNKKLQKHLLDLQQQMDDKYAWQLESEAKAVLTQLGITNLQQQMGELSGGQRKRVALAGVLVRPSDLLILDEPTNHMDNATVAWLEQKLLARKGALLMVTHDRYFFDRVVNRTLEIDGGKGYVYVGNYSLFLQKREERRIAEASAAQKLRNIYRRELAWISRGAEARRTKKKDRVERFAQIEAEVKNVKTEANLEMSSVSSRLGKTIIELEDIGMVWDGKDYIKDFSYILLRNDRIGIVGPNGAGKSTLMDIIAGKLQPTSGEMRVGQTVKIGYFAQHSEFPDSNMRVLEYIKEANNYIETADGQRISAAQMLERFLFPPELQWVPVSKLSGGEKRRLYLLRVLMTAPNVLLLDEPTNDLDIPTLSVLEDYLDSFAGAVIAVSHDRYFLDRFAQKIFALEQDGSIKPYIGGYSDYAEALQEESAQQAQPIKAKPVAAAKPAEEPAKKKMTYGERLELELLDQEIARSEAELKMLGAEINQCGSDFTRLADLTKQQEAVQQKLDEMVDRWAYLSELAEAEG
;
A
#
# COMPACT_ATOMS: atom_id res chain seq x y z
N MET A 1 24.32 -10.07 15.11
CA MET A 1 23.28 -9.32 15.82
C MET A 1 23.61 -7.84 15.72
N ILE A 2 22.71 -7.04 15.13
CA ILE A 2 22.88 -5.58 14.94
C ILE A 2 22.18 -4.82 16.07
N LEU A 3 21.02 -5.34 16.54
CA LEU A 3 20.22 -4.73 17.57
C LEU A 3 19.49 -5.80 18.38
N SER A 4 19.39 -5.63 19.70
CA SER A 4 18.49 -6.39 20.58
C SER A 4 17.66 -5.42 21.40
N ALA A 5 16.36 -5.59 21.34
CA ALA A 5 15.36 -4.89 22.12
C ALA A 5 14.72 -5.88 23.10
N GLU A 6 14.78 -5.61 24.40
CA GLU A 6 14.24 -6.44 25.46
C GLU A 6 13.27 -5.62 26.31
N ASP A 7 12.00 -6.05 26.36
CA ASP A 7 10.93 -5.48 27.18
C ASP A 7 10.76 -3.96 27.03
N LEU A 8 10.93 -3.45 25.79
CA LEU A 8 10.78 -2.03 25.53
C LEU A 8 9.33 -1.57 25.80
N SER A 9 9.19 -0.54 26.62
CA SER A 9 7.90 0.08 26.92
C SER A 9 7.99 1.59 26.81
N TYR A 10 6.93 2.23 26.34
CA TYR A 10 6.89 3.67 26.17
C TYR A 10 5.48 4.23 26.35
N SER A 11 5.39 5.33 27.12
CA SER A 11 4.14 6.08 27.34
C SER A 11 4.34 7.54 26.92
N TYR A 12 3.34 8.12 26.30
CA TYR A 12 3.30 9.55 26.01
C TYR A 12 2.29 10.25 26.90
N GLY A 13 2.78 10.93 27.94
CA GLY A 13 1.93 11.42 29.03
C GLY A 13 1.22 10.23 29.73
N ASP A 14 -0.11 10.30 29.84
CA ASP A 14 -0.93 9.23 30.43
C ASP A 14 -1.29 8.11 29.44
N ARG A 15 -0.91 8.22 28.16
CA ARG A 15 -1.24 7.25 27.13
C ARG A 15 -0.10 6.25 26.94
N LEU A 16 -0.33 5.00 27.34
CA LEU A 16 0.55 3.89 27.00
C LEU A 16 0.49 3.62 25.49
N LEU A 17 1.63 3.65 24.82
CA LEU A 17 1.75 3.33 23.38
C LEU A 17 2.04 1.85 23.18
N PHE A 18 3.04 1.33 23.88
CA PHE A 18 3.39 -0.09 23.86
C PHE A 18 4.11 -0.50 25.14
N GLU A 19 4.02 -1.81 25.45
CA GLU A 19 4.66 -2.42 26.60
C GLU A 19 5.29 -3.77 26.25
N ASN A 20 6.45 -4.05 26.87
CA ASN A 20 7.14 -5.34 26.81
C ASN A 20 7.41 -5.81 25.35
N ILE A 21 7.81 -4.91 24.46
CA ILE A 21 8.22 -5.28 23.09
C ILE A 21 9.63 -5.87 23.12
N THR A 22 9.75 -7.12 22.66
CA THR A 22 11.03 -7.84 22.58
C THR A 22 11.25 -8.38 21.17
N PHE A 23 12.36 -7.99 20.52
CA PHE A 23 12.78 -8.51 19.23
C PHE A 23 14.29 -8.29 18.99
N ASN A 24 14.86 -9.04 18.06
CA ASN A 24 16.26 -8.96 17.67
C ASN A 24 16.37 -8.72 16.17
N VAL A 25 17.38 -7.95 15.76
CA VAL A 25 17.69 -7.68 14.36
C VAL A 25 19.09 -8.22 14.06
N GLU A 26 19.17 -9.06 13.04
CA GLU A 26 20.42 -9.63 12.54
C GLU A 26 20.80 -9.00 11.18
N GLU A 27 22.01 -9.27 10.72
CA GLU A 27 22.45 -8.82 9.40
C GLU A 27 21.58 -9.47 8.30
N GLY A 28 21.08 -8.66 7.36
CA GLY A 28 20.16 -9.10 6.31
C GLY A 28 18.70 -9.21 6.71
N ASP A 29 18.33 -9.01 7.99
CA ASP A 29 16.95 -8.92 8.41
C ASP A 29 16.30 -7.66 7.85
N LYS A 30 15.10 -7.82 7.29
CA LYS A 30 14.27 -6.75 6.77
C LYS A 30 12.94 -6.74 7.52
N TYR A 31 12.89 -5.97 8.59
CA TYR A 31 11.72 -5.85 9.44
C TYR A 31 10.74 -4.81 8.91
N GLY A 32 9.48 -5.19 8.77
CA GLY A 32 8.37 -4.27 8.61
C GLY A 32 7.58 -4.16 9.92
N ILE A 33 7.24 -2.94 10.34
CA ILE A 33 6.45 -2.67 11.54
C ILE A 33 5.03 -2.31 11.14
N ILE A 34 4.06 -3.05 11.66
CA ILE A 34 2.63 -2.88 11.39
C ILE A 34 1.88 -2.57 12.69
N GLY A 35 0.83 -1.80 12.59
CA GLY A 35 -0.08 -1.47 13.71
C GLY A 35 -0.99 -0.31 13.36
N VAL A 36 -2.05 -0.14 14.14
CA VAL A 36 -3.00 0.98 14.01
C VAL A 36 -2.27 2.32 14.18
N ASN A 37 -2.76 3.38 13.51
CA ASN A 37 -2.18 4.70 13.69
C ASN A 37 -2.31 5.16 15.15
N GLY A 38 -1.23 5.77 15.67
CA GLY A 38 -1.14 6.19 17.07
C GLY A 38 -0.72 5.09 18.05
N THR A 39 -0.32 3.89 17.61
CA THR A 39 0.24 2.82 18.48
C THR A 39 1.74 2.98 18.76
N GLY A 40 2.39 4.02 18.24
CA GLY A 40 3.80 4.30 18.54
C GLY A 40 4.81 3.72 17.57
N LYS A 41 4.43 3.31 16.34
CA LYS A 41 5.36 2.79 15.31
C LYS A 41 6.55 3.73 15.06
N SER A 42 6.28 4.97 14.66
CA SER A 42 7.32 6.01 14.43
C SER A 42 8.08 6.37 15.71
N THR A 43 7.41 6.28 16.86
CA THR A 43 8.07 6.48 18.17
C THR A 43 9.09 5.37 18.44
N LEU A 44 8.74 4.12 18.16
CA LEU A 44 9.68 2.99 18.30
C LEU A 44 10.89 3.14 17.38
N LEU A 45 10.66 3.51 16.09
CA LEU A 45 11.77 3.78 15.16
C LEU A 45 12.70 4.90 15.66
N ARG A 46 12.11 6.00 16.14
CA ARG A 46 12.86 7.14 16.69
C ARG A 46 13.65 6.77 17.95
N MET A 47 13.05 5.99 18.86
CA MET A 47 13.74 5.51 20.06
C MET A 47 14.98 4.68 19.69
N ILE A 48 14.83 3.77 18.72
CA ILE A 48 15.95 2.95 18.25
C ILE A 48 17.02 3.83 17.61
N ALA A 49 16.64 4.78 16.73
CA ALA A 49 17.56 5.68 16.06
C ALA A 49 18.33 6.59 17.04
N ASN A 50 17.69 6.98 18.14
CA ASN A 50 18.30 7.83 19.18
C ASN A 50 18.99 7.03 20.29
N HIS A 51 19.03 5.69 20.23
CA HIS A 51 19.52 4.84 21.32
C HIS A 51 18.76 5.00 22.65
N GLU A 52 17.46 5.33 22.59
CA GLU A 52 16.61 5.49 23.76
C GLU A 52 15.92 4.16 24.10
N ALA A 53 16.12 3.63 25.28
CA ALA A 53 15.52 2.35 25.70
C ALA A 53 14.11 2.51 26.30
N GLY A 54 13.72 3.72 26.76
CA GLY A 54 12.52 3.90 27.58
C GLY A 54 12.58 3.08 28.85
N ASP A 55 11.46 2.41 29.21
CA ASP A 55 11.47 1.34 30.18
C ASP A 55 11.79 0.04 29.42
N GLY A 56 12.94 -0.57 29.72
CA GLY A 56 13.44 -1.77 29.05
C GLY A 56 14.92 -1.68 28.72
N LYS A 57 15.40 -2.54 27.81
CA LYS A 57 16.80 -2.57 27.44
C LYS A 57 16.96 -2.59 25.92
N LEU A 58 17.75 -1.65 25.41
CA LEU A 58 18.15 -1.58 24.01
C LEU A 58 19.67 -1.80 23.92
N THR A 59 20.08 -2.86 23.24
CA THR A 59 21.49 -3.19 23.08
C THR A 59 21.87 -3.09 21.61
N ILE A 60 22.78 -2.17 21.29
CA ILE A 60 23.36 -1.97 19.98
C ILE A 60 24.87 -2.09 20.12
N PRO A 61 25.53 -3.03 19.42
CA PRO A 61 26.98 -3.19 19.50
C PRO A 61 27.70 -1.90 19.07
N GLY A 62 28.81 -1.59 19.74
CA GLY A 62 29.64 -0.44 19.36
C GLY A 62 30.19 -0.61 17.94
N GLY A 63 30.05 0.43 17.13
CA GLY A 63 30.51 0.44 15.73
C GLY A 63 29.43 0.19 14.69
N VAL A 64 28.21 -0.15 15.09
CA VAL A 64 27.05 -0.22 14.17
C VAL A 64 26.69 1.17 13.70
N VAL A 65 26.72 1.40 12.39
CA VAL A 65 26.32 2.66 11.74
C VAL A 65 24.84 2.57 11.38
N MET A 66 24.06 3.53 11.86
CA MET A 66 22.62 3.60 11.60
C MET A 66 22.27 4.88 10.85
N GLU A 67 21.40 4.73 9.84
CA GLU A 67 20.79 5.86 9.13
C GLU A 67 19.27 5.83 9.34
N TYR A 68 18.69 6.99 9.61
CA TYR A 68 17.26 7.13 9.90
C TYR A 68 16.59 8.17 9.01
N LEU A 69 15.55 7.78 8.31
CA LEU A 69 14.62 8.65 7.61
C LEU A 69 13.35 8.82 8.46
N PRO A 70 13.14 9.94 9.15
CA PRO A 70 11.87 10.21 9.84
C PRO A 70 10.77 10.56 8.84
N GLN A 71 9.51 10.51 9.29
CA GLN A 71 8.33 10.88 8.50
C GLN A 71 8.45 12.31 7.95
N ASP A 72 8.89 13.25 8.81
CA ASP A 72 9.19 14.65 8.45
C ASP A 72 10.69 14.91 8.66
N PRO A 73 11.53 14.76 7.62
CA PRO A 73 12.95 14.93 7.74
C PRO A 73 13.33 16.42 7.90
N PRO A 74 14.25 16.75 8.83
CA PRO A 74 14.75 18.10 8.99
C PRO A 74 15.60 18.51 7.78
N PHE A 75 15.49 19.75 7.36
CA PHE A 75 16.25 20.31 6.25
C PHE A 75 16.75 21.72 6.57
N GLU A 76 17.82 22.14 5.88
CA GLU A 76 18.34 23.51 5.90
C GLU A 76 17.82 24.24 4.66
N ALA A 77 17.09 25.35 4.85
CA ALA A 77 16.42 26.04 3.75
C ALA A 77 17.39 26.59 2.70
N ASP A 78 18.55 27.04 3.14
CA ASP A 78 19.57 27.67 2.30
C ASP A 78 20.55 26.68 1.67
N ALA A 79 20.54 25.40 2.13
CA ALA A 79 21.40 24.36 1.58
C ALA A 79 20.91 23.92 0.20
N THR A 80 21.83 23.57 -0.68
CA THR A 80 21.52 22.94 -1.96
C THR A 80 21.08 21.47 -1.76
N VAL A 81 20.46 20.88 -2.79
CA VAL A 81 20.06 19.47 -2.78
C VAL A 81 21.26 18.56 -2.48
N LEU A 82 22.42 18.78 -3.13
CA LEU A 82 23.61 17.97 -2.91
C LEU A 82 24.21 18.13 -1.51
N GLU A 83 24.27 19.35 -1.00
CA GLU A 83 24.74 19.61 0.37
C GLU A 83 23.86 18.87 1.40
N GLN A 84 22.55 18.89 1.20
CA GLN A 84 21.62 18.17 2.07
C GLN A 84 21.81 16.65 2.02
N VAL A 85 22.07 16.06 0.85
CA VAL A 85 22.35 14.61 0.70
C VAL A 85 23.66 14.24 1.41
N PHE A 86 24.69 15.06 1.29
CA PHE A 86 26.00 14.83 1.92
C PHE A 86 26.08 15.34 3.37
N LYS A 87 24.95 15.76 3.95
CA LYS A 87 24.88 16.16 5.34
C LYS A 87 25.20 14.99 6.26
N GLY A 88 26.28 15.07 7.02
CA GLY A 88 26.72 14.04 7.98
C GLY A 88 28.13 14.33 8.48
N ASP A 89 28.51 13.68 9.58
CA ASP A 89 29.78 13.90 10.26
C ASP A 89 30.87 12.90 9.85
N SER A 90 30.55 11.97 8.93
CA SER A 90 31.57 11.03 8.46
C SER A 90 32.63 11.78 7.64
N PRO A 91 33.93 11.42 7.75
CA PRO A 91 35.00 12.09 7.02
C PRO A 91 34.82 12.07 5.50
N LEU A 92 34.06 11.12 4.98
CA LEU A 92 33.74 11.03 3.56
C LEU A 92 32.64 12.03 3.16
N MET A 93 31.60 12.20 3.98
CA MET A 93 30.51 13.16 3.74
C MET A 93 31.04 14.60 3.84
N VAL A 94 31.90 14.89 4.81
CA VAL A 94 32.57 16.19 4.94
C VAL A 94 33.39 16.49 3.70
N LEU A 95 34.17 15.53 3.19
CA LEU A 95 34.98 15.70 1.99
C LEU A 95 34.11 15.98 0.75
N LEU A 96 33.03 15.22 0.55
CA LEU A 96 32.11 15.43 -0.57
C LEU A 96 31.46 16.81 -0.55
N ARG A 97 31.00 17.25 0.62
CA ARG A 97 30.42 18.58 0.79
C ARG A 97 31.44 19.68 0.55
N ASP A 98 32.64 19.57 1.12
CA ASP A 98 33.70 20.57 0.95
C ASP A 98 34.14 20.64 -0.51
N TYR A 99 34.14 19.54 -1.22
CA TYR A 99 34.42 19.48 -2.66
C TYR A 99 33.34 20.21 -3.48
N GLU A 100 32.05 19.96 -3.25
CA GLU A 100 30.95 20.64 -3.96
C GLU A 100 30.98 22.16 -3.71
N ILE A 101 31.17 22.58 -2.48
CA ILE A 101 31.35 24.00 -2.12
C ILE A 101 32.56 24.62 -2.85
N ALA A 102 33.68 23.90 -2.90
CA ALA A 102 34.88 24.41 -3.60
C ALA A 102 34.67 24.50 -5.12
N VAL A 103 33.89 23.58 -5.73
CA VAL A 103 33.51 23.65 -7.15
C VAL A 103 32.68 24.92 -7.41
N GLU A 104 31.68 25.20 -6.59
CA GLU A 104 30.85 26.42 -6.74
C GLU A 104 31.66 27.71 -6.58
N GLN A 105 32.48 27.80 -5.52
CA GLN A 105 33.33 28.94 -5.27
C GLN A 105 34.34 29.16 -6.41
N SER A 106 34.92 28.08 -6.94
CA SER A 106 35.86 28.20 -8.07
C SER A 106 35.15 28.59 -9.37
N ALA A 107 33.89 28.18 -9.57
CA ALA A 107 33.09 28.65 -10.71
C ALA A 107 32.68 30.12 -10.59
N ALA A 108 32.41 30.61 -9.38
CA ALA A 108 32.09 32.03 -9.12
C ALA A 108 33.31 32.94 -9.27
N GLU A 109 34.51 32.46 -8.90
CA GLU A 109 35.78 33.23 -8.94
C GLU A 109 36.86 32.42 -9.72
N PRO A 110 36.80 32.33 -11.07
CA PRO A 110 37.71 31.49 -11.85
C PRO A 110 39.19 31.87 -11.78
N ASP A 111 39.49 33.13 -11.51
CA ASP A 111 40.86 33.65 -11.46
C ASP A 111 41.51 33.52 -10.08
N ASN A 112 40.81 33.01 -9.07
CA ASN A 112 41.31 32.89 -7.72
C ASN A 112 42.19 31.66 -7.54
N LYS A 113 43.52 31.83 -7.68
CA LYS A 113 44.51 30.75 -7.55
C LYS A 113 44.46 29.97 -6.23
N LYS A 114 43.95 30.57 -5.14
CA LYS A 114 43.85 29.88 -3.83
C LYS A 114 42.70 28.88 -3.87
N LEU A 115 41.54 29.26 -4.44
CA LEU A 115 40.38 28.37 -4.60
C LEU A 115 40.70 27.25 -5.57
N GLN A 116 41.37 27.53 -6.69
CA GLN A 116 41.80 26.49 -7.62
C GLN A 116 42.74 25.47 -6.96
N LYS A 117 43.71 25.92 -6.16
CA LYS A 117 44.60 25.02 -5.43
C LYS A 117 43.83 24.19 -4.40
N HIS A 118 42.91 24.78 -3.65
CA HIS A 118 42.07 24.08 -2.69
C HIS A 118 41.21 23.03 -3.37
N LEU A 119 40.62 23.35 -4.51
CA LEU A 119 39.85 22.37 -5.31
C LEU A 119 40.70 21.17 -5.78
N LEU A 120 41.94 21.42 -6.25
CA LEU A 120 42.87 20.35 -6.63
C LEU A 120 43.25 19.46 -5.44
N ASP A 121 43.49 20.08 -4.26
CA ASP A 121 43.81 19.29 -3.05
C ASP A 121 42.62 18.42 -2.62
N LEU A 122 41.37 18.92 -2.76
CA LEU A 122 40.16 18.14 -2.50
C LEU A 122 39.94 17.03 -3.54
N GLN A 123 40.20 17.29 -4.83
CA GLN A 123 40.15 16.28 -5.90
C GLN A 123 41.08 15.11 -5.61
N GLN A 124 42.32 15.41 -5.19
CA GLN A 124 43.26 14.36 -4.80
C GLN A 124 42.76 13.53 -3.63
N GLN A 125 42.13 14.17 -2.61
CA GLN A 125 41.52 13.44 -1.50
C GLN A 125 40.32 12.59 -1.94
N MET A 126 39.53 13.07 -2.93
CA MET A 126 38.43 12.32 -3.54
C MET A 126 38.94 11.07 -4.25
N ASP A 127 40.06 11.18 -5.00
CA ASP A 127 40.71 10.05 -5.64
C ASP A 127 41.23 9.02 -4.62
N ASP A 128 41.95 9.48 -3.60
CA ASP A 128 42.53 8.65 -2.55
C ASP A 128 41.49 7.85 -1.75
N LYS A 129 40.30 8.42 -1.55
CA LYS A 129 39.20 7.81 -0.78
C LYS A 129 38.13 7.16 -1.65
N TYR A 130 38.32 7.08 -2.97
CA TYR A 130 37.33 6.56 -3.92
C TYR A 130 35.94 7.22 -3.82
N ALA A 131 35.90 8.51 -3.45
CA ALA A 131 34.68 9.25 -3.15
C ALA A 131 33.81 9.56 -4.37
N TRP A 132 34.39 9.53 -5.58
CA TRP A 132 33.69 9.75 -6.86
C TRP A 132 32.53 8.75 -7.11
N GLN A 133 32.70 7.51 -6.65
CA GLN A 133 31.63 6.52 -6.78
C GLN A 133 30.38 6.92 -6.00
N LEU A 134 30.58 7.44 -4.80
CA LEU A 134 29.50 7.86 -3.92
C LEU A 134 28.77 9.11 -4.45
N GLU A 135 29.54 10.07 -4.98
CA GLU A 135 28.99 11.25 -5.66
C GLU A 135 28.15 10.87 -6.88
N SER A 136 28.68 10.01 -7.74
CA SER A 136 27.98 9.50 -8.90
C SER A 136 26.71 8.72 -8.51
N GLU A 137 26.78 7.90 -7.46
CA GLU A 137 25.62 7.18 -6.92
C GLU A 137 24.57 8.14 -6.37
N ALA A 138 24.97 9.19 -5.66
CA ALA A 138 24.05 10.20 -5.15
C ALA A 138 23.28 10.91 -6.27
N LYS A 139 24.00 11.32 -7.34
CA LYS A 139 23.40 11.95 -8.53
C LYS A 139 22.44 11.01 -9.24
N ALA A 140 22.82 9.73 -9.39
CA ALA A 140 21.96 8.72 -9.98
C ALA A 140 20.69 8.47 -9.14
N VAL A 141 20.82 8.33 -7.83
CA VAL A 141 19.69 8.15 -6.90
C VAL A 141 18.74 9.35 -6.95
N LEU A 142 19.26 10.59 -6.91
CA LEU A 142 18.45 11.80 -7.02
C LEU A 142 17.68 11.87 -8.34
N THR A 143 18.33 11.53 -9.46
CA THR A 143 17.69 11.48 -10.78
C THR A 143 16.55 10.47 -10.81
N GLN A 144 16.76 9.27 -10.26
CA GLN A 144 15.73 8.23 -10.16
C GLN A 144 14.55 8.65 -9.26
N LEU A 145 14.82 9.45 -8.24
CA LEU A 145 13.80 10.06 -7.38
C LEU A 145 13.14 11.30 -8.01
N GLY A 146 13.45 11.63 -9.27
CA GLY A 146 12.85 12.76 -10.00
C GLY A 146 13.36 14.13 -9.55
N ILE A 147 14.56 14.21 -8.97
CA ILE A 147 15.23 15.45 -8.62
C ILE A 147 16.36 15.71 -9.64
N THR A 148 16.11 16.60 -10.58
CA THR A 148 17.03 16.89 -11.70
C THR A 148 17.90 18.12 -11.48
N ASN A 149 17.38 19.13 -10.74
CA ASN A 149 18.15 20.31 -10.40
C ASN A 149 18.85 20.13 -9.05
N LEU A 150 20.12 19.77 -9.10
CA LEU A 150 20.93 19.44 -7.91
C LEU A 150 21.40 20.68 -7.14
N GLN A 151 21.41 21.84 -7.80
CA GLN A 151 21.83 23.11 -7.22
C GLN A 151 20.66 23.94 -6.64
N GLN A 152 19.44 23.41 -6.75
CA GLN A 152 18.26 24.06 -6.20
C GLN A 152 18.31 24.08 -4.67
N GLN A 153 17.89 25.19 -4.07
CA GLN A 153 17.82 25.29 -2.62
C GLN A 153 16.68 24.47 -2.03
N MET A 154 16.92 23.86 -0.88
CA MET A 154 15.93 23.02 -0.19
C MET A 154 14.65 23.80 0.18
N GLY A 155 14.77 25.12 0.45
CA GLY A 155 13.64 25.99 0.75
C GLY A 155 12.63 26.12 -0.38
N GLU A 156 13.05 26.00 -1.64
CA GLU A 156 12.22 26.11 -2.83
C GLU A 156 11.47 24.82 -3.19
N LEU A 157 11.89 23.68 -2.62
CA LEU A 157 11.32 22.38 -2.91
C LEU A 157 9.97 22.17 -2.20
N SER A 158 9.09 21.43 -2.86
CA SER A 158 7.86 20.93 -2.21
C SER A 158 8.17 19.93 -1.09
N GLY A 159 7.22 19.71 -0.16
CA GLY A 159 7.41 18.75 0.93
C GLY A 159 7.75 17.34 0.44
N GLY A 160 7.10 16.87 -0.64
CA GLY A 160 7.41 15.57 -1.25
C GLY A 160 8.81 15.50 -1.87
N GLN A 161 9.29 16.60 -2.51
CA GLN A 161 10.64 16.67 -3.03
C GLN A 161 11.69 16.67 -1.92
N ARG A 162 11.46 17.42 -0.83
CA ARG A 162 12.35 17.42 0.36
C ARG A 162 12.50 16.02 0.94
N LYS A 163 11.40 15.29 1.07
CA LYS A 163 11.42 13.91 1.57
C LYS A 163 12.21 12.98 0.65
N ARG A 164 12.08 13.13 -0.66
CA ARG A 164 12.85 12.35 -1.65
C ARG A 164 14.36 12.68 -1.59
N VAL A 165 14.74 13.92 -1.37
CA VAL A 165 16.15 14.30 -1.15
C VAL A 165 16.70 13.68 0.13
N ALA A 166 15.94 13.73 1.23
CA ALA A 166 16.33 13.08 2.48
C ALA A 166 16.49 11.56 2.34
N LEU A 167 15.56 10.91 1.61
CA LEU A 167 15.66 9.49 1.28
C LEU A 167 16.93 9.20 0.46
N ALA A 168 17.25 10.02 -0.55
CA ALA A 168 18.51 9.87 -1.29
C ALA A 168 19.73 9.88 -0.36
N GLY A 169 19.77 10.79 0.61
CA GLY A 169 20.84 10.89 1.58
C GLY A 169 21.03 9.60 2.39
N VAL A 170 19.97 9.04 2.96
CA VAL A 170 20.06 7.82 3.77
C VAL A 170 20.30 6.55 2.94
N LEU A 171 19.92 6.53 1.65
CA LEU A 171 20.20 5.41 0.75
C LEU A 171 21.64 5.38 0.24
N VAL A 172 22.27 6.54 0.10
CA VAL A 172 23.65 6.70 -0.38
C VAL A 172 24.64 6.46 0.73
N ARG A 173 24.34 6.89 1.97
CA ARG A 173 25.27 6.73 3.09
C ARG A 173 25.42 5.26 3.47
N PRO A 174 26.66 4.78 3.64
CA PRO A 174 26.91 3.42 4.13
C PRO A 174 26.36 3.25 5.54
N SER A 175 25.54 2.20 5.77
CA SER A 175 25.03 1.90 7.09
C SER A 175 24.73 0.41 7.25
N ASP A 176 24.91 -0.10 8.49
CA ASP A 176 24.60 -1.48 8.86
C ASP A 176 23.12 -1.68 9.10
N LEU A 177 22.44 -0.64 9.65
CA LEU A 177 21.01 -0.60 9.88
C LEU A 177 20.40 0.64 9.23
N LEU A 178 19.46 0.43 8.35
CA LEU A 178 18.65 1.49 7.73
C LEU A 178 17.27 1.50 8.36
N ILE A 179 16.83 2.67 8.84
CA ILE A 179 15.53 2.87 9.47
C ILE A 179 14.72 3.84 8.60
N LEU A 180 13.55 3.38 8.11
CA LEU A 180 12.70 4.17 7.21
C LEU A 180 11.29 4.31 7.76
N ASP A 181 10.82 5.55 7.91
CA ASP A 181 9.46 5.86 8.33
C ASP A 181 8.65 6.39 7.12
N GLU A 182 7.73 5.56 6.59
CA GLU A 182 6.88 5.82 5.44
C GLU A 182 7.66 6.30 4.20
N PRO A 183 8.63 5.50 3.68
CA PRO A 183 9.48 5.94 2.56
C PRO A 183 8.73 6.06 1.23
N THR A 184 7.64 5.32 1.04
CA THR A 184 6.88 5.24 -0.23
C THR A 184 5.84 6.35 -0.40
N ASN A 185 5.52 7.13 0.66
CA ASN A 185 4.52 8.18 0.60
C ASN A 185 4.89 9.26 -0.43
N HIS A 186 3.91 9.65 -1.24
CA HIS A 186 4.03 10.66 -2.31
C HIS A 186 4.97 10.26 -3.46
N MET A 187 5.24 8.96 -3.64
CA MET A 187 6.01 8.44 -4.76
C MET A 187 5.09 7.83 -5.81
N ASP A 188 5.48 7.93 -7.07
CA ASP A 188 4.81 7.19 -8.14
C ASP A 188 5.27 5.73 -8.18
N ASN A 189 4.52 4.89 -8.89
CA ASN A 189 4.77 3.46 -8.96
C ASN A 189 6.14 3.08 -9.54
N ALA A 190 6.68 3.87 -10.46
CA ALA A 190 8.00 3.64 -11.05
C ALA A 190 9.11 3.86 -10.03
N THR A 191 9.01 4.96 -9.27
CA THR A 191 9.96 5.28 -8.19
C THR A 191 9.89 4.25 -7.06
N VAL A 192 8.69 3.79 -6.68
CA VAL A 192 8.50 2.72 -5.67
C VAL A 192 9.14 1.41 -6.14
N ALA A 193 8.93 1.01 -7.40
CA ALA A 193 9.53 -0.21 -7.95
C ALA A 193 11.07 -0.16 -7.97
N TRP A 194 11.64 1.01 -8.27
CA TRP A 194 13.08 1.22 -8.20
C TRP A 194 13.60 1.13 -6.75
N LEU A 195 12.91 1.78 -5.79
CA LEU A 195 13.26 1.73 -4.37
C LEU A 195 13.22 0.29 -3.84
N GLU A 196 12.22 -0.49 -4.23
CA GLU A 196 12.09 -1.91 -3.91
C GLU A 196 13.35 -2.69 -4.30
N GLN A 197 13.79 -2.56 -5.58
CA GLN A 197 14.99 -3.23 -6.06
C GLN A 197 16.25 -2.80 -5.29
N LYS A 198 16.38 -1.51 -4.99
CA LYS A 198 17.51 -0.97 -4.23
C LYS A 198 17.57 -1.55 -2.81
N LEU A 199 16.42 -1.65 -2.12
CA LEU A 199 16.34 -2.23 -0.77
C LEU A 199 16.49 -3.76 -0.78
N LEU A 200 16.03 -4.46 -1.81
CA LEU A 200 16.24 -5.89 -1.96
C LEU A 200 17.73 -6.22 -2.15
N ALA A 201 18.46 -5.43 -2.93
CA ALA A 201 19.88 -5.61 -3.18
C ALA A 201 20.76 -5.27 -1.96
N ARG A 202 20.22 -4.58 -0.94
CA ARG A 202 20.95 -4.17 0.26
C ARG A 202 21.29 -5.38 1.14
N LYS A 203 22.55 -5.47 1.59
CA LYS A 203 23.05 -6.51 2.50
C LYS A 203 22.81 -6.19 3.98
N GLY A 204 22.83 -4.89 4.36
CA GLY A 204 22.56 -4.45 5.73
C GLY A 204 21.13 -4.68 6.18
N ALA A 205 20.87 -4.58 7.48
CA ALA A 205 19.54 -4.72 8.04
C ALA A 205 18.66 -3.51 7.71
N LEU A 206 17.34 -3.75 7.69
CA LEU A 206 16.30 -2.75 7.45
C LEU A 206 15.24 -2.83 8.54
N LEU A 207 14.85 -1.67 9.07
CA LEU A 207 13.66 -1.48 9.89
C LEU A 207 12.77 -0.47 9.18
N MET A 208 11.52 -0.81 8.85
CA MET A 208 10.66 0.15 8.18
C MET A 208 9.21 0.12 8.66
N VAL A 209 8.58 1.28 8.61
CA VAL A 209 7.12 1.44 8.65
C VAL A 209 6.65 1.85 7.26
N THR A 210 5.67 1.16 6.71
CA THR A 210 5.00 1.57 5.47
C THR A 210 3.56 1.07 5.45
N HIS A 211 2.70 1.79 4.75
CA HIS A 211 1.32 1.41 4.48
C HIS A 211 1.15 0.77 3.10
N ASP A 212 2.18 0.79 2.26
CA ASP A 212 2.20 0.11 0.96
C ASP A 212 2.40 -1.40 1.18
N ARG A 213 1.31 -2.17 1.07
CA ARG A 213 1.29 -3.62 1.33
C ARG A 213 2.07 -4.41 0.29
N TYR A 214 2.05 -3.95 -0.97
CA TYR A 214 2.77 -4.62 -2.05
C TYR A 214 4.28 -4.46 -1.87
N PHE A 215 4.73 -3.25 -1.57
CA PHE A 215 6.12 -2.96 -1.24
C PHE A 215 6.57 -3.73 0.01
N PHE A 216 5.72 -3.77 1.04
CA PHE A 216 5.96 -4.52 2.26
C PHE A 216 6.15 -6.01 1.98
N ASP A 217 5.23 -6.63 1.21
CA ASP A 217 5.25 -8.08 0.92
C ASP A 217 6.52 -8.52 0.18
N ARG A 218 7.08 -7.64 -0.67
CA ARG A 218 8.27 -7.95 -1.46
C ARG A 218 9.60 -7.68 -0.74
N VAL A 219 9.65 -6.65 0.09
CA VAL A 219 10.90 -6.22 0.73
C VAL A 219 11.10 -6.90 2.08
N VAL A 220 10.04 -7.13 2.85
CA VAL A 220 10.11 -7.57 4.24
C VAL A 220 10.22 -9.08 4.36
N ASN A 221 11.09 -9.56 5.26
CA ASN A 221 11.22 -10.97 5.63
C ASN A 221 10.82 -11.27 7.09
N ARG A 222 10.61 -10.24 7.91
CA ARG A 222 10.14 -10.34 9.30
C ARG A 222 9.15 -9.20 9.59
N THR A 223 8.05 -9.50 10.25
CA THR A 223 7.02 -8.52 10.61
C THR A 223 6.91 -8.39 12.12
N LEU A 224 6.96 -7.14 12.61
CA LEU A 224 6.63 -6.77 13.99
C LEU A 224 5.25 -6.09 14.01
N GLU A 225 4.25 -6.77 14.55
CA GLU A 225 2.92 -6.17 14.75
C GLU A 225 2.84 -5.55 16.15
N ILE A 226 2.37 -4.29 16.23
CA ILE A 226 2.00 -3.63 17.49
C ILE A 226 0.48 -3.61 17.58
N ASP A 227 -0.09 -4.49 18.42
CA ASP A 227 -1.53 -4.67 18.58
C ASP A 227 -1.91 -4.63 20.07
N GLY A 228 -2.82 -3.71 20.41
CA GLY A 228 -3.25 -3.51 21.79
C GLY A 228 -2.12 -3.15 22.78
N GLY A 229 -1.05 -2.51 22.31
CA GLY A 229 0.13 -2.16 23.09
C GLY A 229 1.18 -3.28 23.22
N LYS A 230 0.95 -4.46 22.64
CA LYS A 230 1.88 -5.60 22.65
C LYS A 230 2.55 -5.79 21.31
N GLY A 231 3.79 -6.28 21.33
CA GLY A 231 4.55 -6.60 20.13
C GLY A 231 4.48 -8.10 19.81
N TYR A 232 4.21 -8.44 18.55
CA TYR A 232 4.20 -9.80 18.03
C TYR A 232 5.12 -9.90 16.82
N VAL A 233 6.08 -10.81 16.86
CA VAL A 233 7.03 -11.02 15.76
C VAL A 233 6.62 -12.22 14.93
N TYR A 234 6.54 -12.02 13.61
CA TYR A 234 6.25 -13.05 12.62
C TYR A 234 7.41 -13.15 11.64
N VAL A 235 7.81 -14.37 11.32
CA VAL A 235 8.80 -14.65 10.28
C VAL A 235 8.05 -14.86 8.98
N GLY A 236 8.35 -14.06 7.96
CA GLY A 236 7.74 -14.08 6.64
C GLY A 236 7.31 -12.70 6.16
N ASN A 237 6.77 -12.67 4.94
CA ASN A 237 6.21 -11.50 4.27
C ASN A 237 4.81 -11.13 4.79
N TYR A 238 4.18 -10.13 4.15
CA TYR A 238 2.86 -9.65 4.53
C TYR A 238 1.76 -10.72 4.41
N SER A 239 1.78 -11.51 3.35
CA SER A 239 0.79 -12.56 3.11
C SER A 239 0.84 -13.63 4.21
N LEU A 240 2.04 -14.08 4.60
CA LEU A 240 2.22 -15.04 5.68
C LEU A 240 1.87 -14.44 7.06
N PHE A 241 2.15 -13.15 7.27
CA PHE A 241 1.72 -12.41 8.46
C PHE A 241 0.21 -12.43 8.60
N LEU A 242 -0.56 -12.14 7.55
CA LEU A 242 -2.03 -12.16 7.59
C LEU A 242 -2.57 -13.52 8.02
N GLN A 243 -2.04 -14.61 7.45
CA GLN A 243 -2.44 -15.97 7.81
C GLN A 243 -2.17 -16.25 9.30
N LYS A 244 -0.97 -15.99 9.76
CA LYS A 244 -0.58 -16.25 11.16
C LYS A 244 -1.32 -15.35 12.16
N ARG A 245 -1.60 -14.10 11.78
CA ARG A 245 -2.42 -13.19 12.57
C ARG A 245 -3.84 -13.72 12.74
N GLU A 246 -4.45 -14.24 11.66
CA GLU A 246 -5.79 -14.82 11.73
C GLU A 246 -5.81 -16.09 12.60
N GLU A 247 -4.82 -16.97 12.46
CA GLU A 247 -4.67 -18.14 13.32
C GLU A 247 -4.58 -17.73 14.82
N ARG A 248 -3.79 -16.68 15.14
CA ARG A 248 -3.69 -16.13 16.49
C ARG A 248 -5.03 -15.61 16.99
N ARG A 249 -5.75 -14.82 16.17
CA ARG A 249 -7.07 -14.25 16.54
C ARG A 249 -8.11 -15.33 16.82
N ILE A 250 -8.15 -16.38 15.99
CA ILE A 250 -9.03 -17.53 16.21
C ILE A 250 -8.67 -18.24 17.53
N ALA A 251 -7.40 -18.43 17.81
CA ALA A 251 -6.94 -19.05 19.07
C ALA A 251 -7.31 -18.19 20.30
N GLU A 252 -7.08 -16.88 20.22
CA GLU A 252 -7.45 -15.92 21.28
C GLU A 252 -8.96 -15.86 21.51
N ALA A 253 -9.77 -15.82 20.44
CA ALA A 253 -11.23 -15.84 20.53
C ALA A 253 -11.74 -17.14 21.18
N SER A 254 -11.16 -18.28 20.82
CA SER A 254 -11.49 -19.59 21.42
C SER A 254 -11.11 -19.64 22.90
N ALA A 255 -9.95 -19.10 23.27
CA ALA A 255 -9.53 -19.00 24.67
C ALA A 255 -10.45 -18.07 25.48
N ALA A 256 -10.79 -16.90 24.92
CA ALA A 256 -11.74 -15.96 25.52
C ALA A 256 -13.13 -16.58 25.75
N GLN A 257 -13.63 -17.36 24.78
CA GLN A 257 -14.91 -18.07 24.91
C GLN A 257 -14.85 -19.14 26.01
N LYS A 258 -13.75 -19.90 26.11
CA LYS A 258 -13.54 -20.87 27.20
C LYS A 258 -13.52 -20.16 28.57
N LEU A 259 -12.81 -19.04 28.67
CA LEU A 259 -12.72 -18.24 29.90
C LEU A 259 -14.10 -17.70 30.33
N ARG A 260 -14.90 -17.18 29.38
CA ARG A 260 -16.29 -16.74 29.66
C ARG A 260 -17.19 -17.88 30.11
N ASN A 261 -17.03 -19.08 29.54
CA ASN A 261 -17.79 -20.24 29.97
C ASN A 261 -17.40 -20.71 31.40
N ILE A 262 -16.13 -20.60 31.75
CA ILE A 262 -15.64 -20.85 33.14
C ILE A 262 -16.22 -19.78 34.09
N TYR A 263 -16.13 -18.50 33.71
CA TYR A 263 -16.70 -17.40 34.50
C TYR A 263 -18.18 -17.59 34.79
N ARG A 264 -18.99 -17.89 33.74
CA ARG A 264 -20.45 -18.15 33.92
C ARG A 264 -20.73 -19.29 34.89
N ARG A 265 -19.94 -20.38 34.84
CA ARG A 265 -20.08 -21.52 35.77
C ARG A 265 -19.71 -21.15 37.18
N GLU A 266 -18.61 -20.42 37.37
CA GLU A 266 -18.19 -20.00 38.70
C GLU A 266 -19.14 -18.93 39.28
N LEU A 267 -19.63 -17.99 38.47
CA LEU A 267 -20.63 -17.00 38.87
C LEU A 267 -21.93 -17.68 39.31
N ALA A 268 -22.43 -18.66 38.54
CA ALA A 268 -23.63 -19.43 38.93
C ALA A 268 -23.43 -20.25 40.19
N TRP A 269 -22.20 -20.67 40.48
CA TRP A 269 -21.90 -21.35 41.76
C TRP A 269 -21.85 -20.38 42.94
N ILE A 270 -21.27 -19.19 42.78
CA ILE A 270 -21.23 -18.16 43.82
C ILE A 270 -22.65 -17.64 44.11
N SER A 271 -23.48 -17.40 43.10
CA SER A 271 -24.84 -16.86 43.25
C SER A 271 -25.82 -17.87 43.93
N ARG A 272 -25.57 -19.18 43.86
CA ARG A 272 -26.42 -20.21 44.52
C ARG A 272 -26.18 -20.37 46.02
N GLY A 273 -25.37 -19.53 46.68
CA GLY A 273 -25.15 -19.53 48.12
C GLY A 273 -24.65 -20.89 48.62
N ALA A 274 -23.37 -21.15 48.54
CA ALA A 274 -22.80 -22.40 49.06
C ALA A 274 -22.75 -22.37 50.61
N GLU A 275 -23.73 -22.93 51.27
CA GLU A 275 -23.66 -23.30 52.67
C GLU A 275 -22.73 -24.52 52.82
N ALA A 276 -21.71 -24.36 53.62
CA ALA A 276 -20.79 -25.35 54.19
C ALA A 276 -19.39 -25.51 53.58
N ARG A 277 -18.40 -25.29 54.47
CA ARG A 277 -16.96 -25.58 54.54
C ARG A 277 -16.03 -24.39 54.21
N ARG A 278 -15.59 -23.73 55.30
CA ARG A 278 -14.88 -22.45 55.32
C ARG A 278 -13.55 -22.34 54.54
N THR A 279 -12.75 -23.37 54.40
CA THR A 279 -11.39 -23.24 53.90
C THR A 279 -11.32 -23.33 52.37
N LYS A 280 -12.07 -24.24 51.75
CA LYS A 280 -12.13 -24.37 50.28
C LYS A 280 -12.90 -23.26 49.58
N LYS A 281 -13.67 -22.45 50.30
CA LYS A 281 -14.40 -21.30 49.76
C LYS A 281 -13.48 -20.12 49.46
N LYS A 282 -12.45 -19.88 50.26
CA LYS A 282 -11.58 -18.69 50.13
C LYS A 282 -10.75 -18.77 48.84
N ASP A 283 -10.10 -19.87 48.58
CA ASP A 283 -9.29 -20.09 47.36
C ASP A 283 -10.13 -20.01 46.09
N ARG A 284 -11.37 -20.49 46.12
CA ARG A 284 -12.26 -20.45 44.96
C ARG A 284 -12.82 -19.06 44.70
N VAL A 285 -13.07 -18.27 45.75
CA VAL A 285 -13.47 -16.86 45.64
C VAL A 285 -12.32 -16.00 45.14
N GLU A 286 -11.09 -16.25 45.60
CA GLU A 286 -9.90 -15.58 45.12
C GLU A 286 -9.66 -15.91 43.62
N ARG A 287 -9.79 -17.20 43.24
CA ARG A 287 -9.71 -17.62 41.86
C ARG A 287 -10.81 -17.00 40.96
N PHE A 288 -12.04 -16.87 41.51
CA PHE A 288 -13.13 -16.18 40.79
C PHE A 288 -12.80 -14.71 40.55
N ALA A 289 -12.24 -14.00 41.54
CA ALA A 289 -11.82 -12.61 41.36
C ALA A 289 -10.73 -12.46 40.30
N GLN A 290 -9.82 -13.42 40.20
CA GLN A 290 -8.81 -13.46 39.11
C GLN A 290 -9.48 -13.67 37.74
N ILE A 291 -10.36 -14.66 37.61
CA ILE A 291 -11.11 -14.93 36.38
C ILE A 291 -11.97 -13.74 35.96
N GLU A 292 -12.61 -13.07 36.93
CA GLU A 292 -13.40 -11.86 36.66
C GLU A 292 -12.54 -10.73 36.14
N ALA A 293 -11.36 -10.51 36.70
CA ALA A 293 -10.40 -9.52 36.22
C ALA A 293 -9.92 -9.86 34.81
N GLU A 294 -9.58 -11.14 34.54
CA GLU A 294 -9.18 -11.61 33.20
C GLU A 294 -10.32 -11.42 32.18
N VAL A 295 -11.58 -11.77 32.50
CA VAL A 295 -12.74 -11.61 31.60
C VAL A 295 -13.02 -10.14 31.29
N LYS A 296 -12.84 -9.22 32.28
CA LYS A 296 -12.99 -7.77 32.04
C LYS A 296 -11.92 -7.21 31.11
N ASN A 297 -10.74 -7.80 31.10
CA ASN A 297 -9.63 -7.38 30.24
C ASN A 297 -9.70 -7.96 28.81
N VAL A 298 -10.55 -8.97 28.57
CA VAL A 298 -10.75 -9.54 27.23
C VAL A 298 -11.59 -8.59 26.38
N LYS A 299 -10.95 -7.89 25.45
CA LYS A 299 -11.65 -7.08 24.43
C LYS A 299 -12.48 -8.01 23.53
N THR A 300 -13.74 -7.66 23.34
CA THR A 300 -14.62 -8.38 22.41
C THR A 300 -14.62 -7.62 21.09
N GLU A 301 -13.96 -8.15 20.07
CA GLU A 301 -14.21 -7.71 18.70
C GLU A 301 -15.57 -8.25 18.27
N ALA A 302 -16.52 -7.37 18.04
CA ALA A 302 -17.80 -7.72 17.44
C ALA A 302 -17.60 -7.82 15.92
N ASN A 303 -17.50 -9.04 15.40
CA ASN A 303 -17.64 -9.28 13.96
C ASN A 303 -19.10 -8.99 13.57
N LEU A 304 -19.37 -7.79 13.11
CA LEU A 304 -20.61 -7.38 12.49
C LEU A 304 -20.35 -7.29 10.99
N GLU A 305 -20.92 -8.21 10.22
CA GLU A 305 -20.88 -8.18 8.76
C GLU A 305 -21.44 -6.84 8.25
N MET A 306 -20.75 -6.22 7.31
CA MET A 306 -21.18 -4.96 6.70
C MET A 306 -21.97 -5.27 5.44
N SER A 307 -23.28 -5.01 5.46
CA SER A 307 -24.08 -4.85 4.25
C SER A 307 -24.49 -3.37 4.15
N SER A 308 -24.05 -2.68 3.09
CA SER A 308 -24.41 -1.28 2.88
C SER A 308 -25.64 -1.13 1.98
N VAL A 309 -26.56 -0.23 2.33
CA VAL A 309 -27.64 0.17 1.43
C VAL A 309 -27.20 1.37 0.63
N SER A 310 -27.15 1.23 -0.68
CA SER A 310 -27.15 2.40 -1.56
C SER A 310 -28.58 2.87 -1.80
N SER A 311 -28.81 4.18 -1.77
CA SER A 311 -30.06 4.77 -2.25
C SER A 311 -30.31 4.38 -3.71
N ARG A 312 -31.61 4.33 -4.14
CA ARG A 312 -31.96 3.97 -5.53
C ARG A 312 -31.23 4.87 -6.53
N LEU A 313 -30.41 4.27 -7.38
CA LEU A 313 -29.76 4.91 -8.52
C LEU A 313 -30.67 4.80 -9.76
N GLY A 314 -30.80 5.88 -10.52
CA GLY A 314 -31.41 5.89 -11.85
C GLY A 314 -30.57 5.11 -12.88
N LYS A 315 -31.04 5.04 -14.15
CA LYS A 315 -30.29 4.38 -15.23
C LYS A 315 -29.00 5.13 -15.58
N THR A 316 -29.04 6.47 -15.62
CA THR A 316 -27.90 7.36 -15.86
C THR A 316 -27.41 7.90 -14.53
N ILE A 317 -26.13 7.73 -14.25
CA ILE A 317 -25.49 8.20 -13.01
C ILE A 317 -24.73 9.48 -13.30
N ILE A 318 -23.63 9.40 -14.06
CA ILE A 318 -22.84 10.54 -14.52
C ILE A 318 -22.44 10.26 -15.96
N GLU A 319 -22.68 11.20 -16.84
CA GLU A 319 -22.24 11.19 -18.24
C GLU A 319 -21.21 12.30 -18.43
N LEU A 320 -20.07 11.93 -18.97
CA LEU A 320 -19.00 12.83 -19.36
C LEU A 320 -18.91 12.81 -20.88
N GLU A 321 -19.10 13.95 -21.54
CA GLU A 321 -19.04 14.09 -23.00
C GLU A 321 -17.92 15.06 -23.35
N ASP A 322 -16.87 14.55 -24.02
CA ASP A 322 -15.72 15.28 -24.55
C ASP A 322 -15.06 16.25 -23.55
N ILE A 323 -14.94 15.78 -22.30
CA ILE A 323 -14.35 16.56 -21.23
C ILE A 323 -12.88 16.87 -21.51
N GLY A 324 -12.57 18.16 -21.54
CA GLY A 324 -11.20 18.65 -21.64
C GLY A 324 -10.89 19.68 -20.55
N MET A 325 -9.63 19.66 -20.10
CA MET A 325 -9.15 20.61 -19.12
C MET A 325 -7.75 21.11 -19.48
N VAL A 326 -7.66 22.44 -19.68
CA VAL A 326 -6.41 23.14 -20.00
C VAL A 326 -6.10 24.11 -18.89
N TRP A 327 -4.87 24.10 -18.38
CA TRP A 327 -4.39 25.04 -17.37
C TRP A 327 -2.99 25.54 -17.76
N ASP A 328 -2.80 26.85 -17.78
CA ASP A 328 -1.54 27.50 -18.17
C ASP A 328 -0.96 27.01 -19.53
N GLY A 329 -1.86 26.69 -20.50
CA GLY A 329 -1.46 26.20 -21.81
C GLY A 329 -1.05 24.73 -21.86
N LYS A 330 -1.19 23.99 -20.76
CA LYS A 330 -0.95 22.55 -20.69
C LYS A 330 -2.29 21.81 -20.63
N ASP A 331 -2.45 20.81 -21.48
CA ASP A 331 -3.59 19.89 -21.46
C ASP A 331 -3.42 18.89 -20.32
N TYR A 332 -4.37 18.88 -19.36
CA TYR A 332 -4.43 17.90 -18.27
C TYR A 332 -5.41 16.77 -18.57
N ILE A 333 -6.46 17.07 -19.35
CA ILE A 333 -7.46 16.10 -19.80
C ILE A 333 -7.82 16.45 -21.24
N LYS A 334 -7.85 15.46 -22.13
CA LYS A 334 -8.20 15.61 -23.55
C LYS A 334 -9.37 14.70 -23.89
N ASP A 335 -10.44 15.30 -24.42
CA ASP A 335 -11.57 14.63 -25.10
C ASP A 335 -12.06 13.35 -24.39
N PHE A 336 -12.17 13.40 -23.05
CA PHE A 336 -12.54 12.25 -22.27
C PHE A 336 -14.06 12.09 -22.22
N SER A 337 -14.55 10.96 -22.75
CA SER A 337 -15.98 10.62 -22.73
C SER A 337 -16.21 9.30 -22.02
N TYR A 338 -17.09 9.27 -21.03
CA TYR A 338 -17.43 8.07 -20.27
C TYR A 338 -18.82 8.16 -19.64
N ILE A 339 -19.53 7.03 -19.60
CA ILE A 339 -20.80 6.87 -18.90
C ILE A 339 -20.61 6.00 -17.68
N LEU A 340 -20.73 6.57 -16.49
CA LEU A 340 -20.59 5.86 -15.23
C LEU A 340 -21.81 4.96 -14.97
N LEU A 341 -21.57 3.68 -14.78
CA LEU A 341 -22.59 2.67 -14.50
C LEU A 341 -22.71 2.39 -13.00
N ARG A 342 -23.85 1.82 -12.59
CA ARG A 342 -24.22 1.63 -11.18
C ARG A 342 -23.18 0.87 -10.33
N ASN A 343 -22.56 -0.13 -10.90
CA ASN A 343 -21.63 -1.00 -10.16
C ASN A 343 -20.19 -0.83 -10.63
N ASP A 344 -19.89 0.26 -11.35
CA ASP A 344 -18.53 0.49 -11.82
C ASP A 344 -17.56 0.60 -10.64
N ARG A 345 -16.44 -0.08 -10.79
CA ARG A 345 -15.28 -0.07 -9.90
C ARG A 345 -14.08 0.38 -10.70
N ILE A 346 -13.76 1.67 -10.62
CA ILE A 346 -12.77 2.31 -11.48
C ILE A 346 -11.58 2.74 -10.64
N GLY A 347 -10.40 2.23 -10.99
CA GLY A 347 -9.13 2.72 -10.49
C GLY A 347 -8.55 3.76 -11.46
N ILE A 348 -8.02 4.87 -10.94
CA ILE A 348 -7.32 5.88 -11.72
C ILE A 348 -5.85 5.84 -11.36
N VAL A 349 -4.99 5.66 -12.36
CA VAL A 349 -3.53 5.61 -12.22
C VAL A 349 -2.86 6.61 -13.15
N GLY A 350 -1.62 6.96 -12.87
CA GLY A 350 -0.81 7.86 -13.71
C GLY A 350 0.25 8.61 -12.90
N PRO A 351 1.19 9.28 -13.56
CA PRO A 351 2.27 10.01 -12.90
C PRO A 351 1.72 11.18 -12.06
N ASN A 352 2.56 11.65 -11.13
CA ASN A 352 2.21 12.81 -10.32
C ASN A 352 2.10 14.06 -11.20
N GLY A 353 1.02 14.85 -11.01
CA GLY A 353 0.74 16.03 -11.82
C GLY A 353 0.12 15.75 -13.19
N ALA A 354 -0.33 14.51 -13.47
CA ALA A 354 -1.04 14.18 -14.71
C ALA A 354 -2.51 14.63 -14.77
N GLY A 355 -3.06 15.17 -13.67
CA GLY A 355 -4.45 15.64 -13.64
C GLY A 355 -5.45 14.68 -12.96
N LYS A 356 -4.99 13.67 -12.21
CA LYS A 356 -5.85 12.70 -11.51
C LYS A 356 -6.87 13.39 -10.59
N SER A 357 -6.41 14.22 -9.66
CA SER A 357 -7.29 14.98 -8.74
C SER A 357 -8.16 16.00 -9.48
N THR A 358 -7.67 16.57 -10.58
CA THR A 358 -8.44 17.47 -11.45
C THR A 358 -9.65 16.74 -12.05
N LEU A 359 -9.47 15.51 -12.55
CA LEU A 359 -10.55 14.67 -13.05
C LEU A 359 -11.57 14.37 -11.94
N MET A 360 -11.08 14.04 -10.73
CA MET A 360 -11.94 13.78 -9.57
C MET A 360 -12.75 15.03 -9.17
N ASP A 361 -12.14 16.21 -9.18
CA ASP A 361 -12.82 17.48 -8.86
C ASP A 361 -13.87 17.85 -9.92
N ILE A 362 -13.63 17.54 -11.21
CA ILE A 362 -14.64 17.70 -12.27
C ILE A 362 -15.81 16.75 -12.00
N ILE A 363 -15.57 15.46 -11.77
CA ILE A 363 -16.63 14.47 -11.49
C ILE A 363 -17.40 14.82 -10.21
N ALA A 364 -16.72 15.37 -9.20
CA ALA A 364 -17.35 15.86 -7.97
C ALA A 364 -18.19 17.14 -8.16
N GLY A 365 -18.11 17.79 -9.34
CA GLY A 365 -18.77 19.06 -9.63
C GLY A 365 -18.13 20.28 -8.95
N LYS A 366 -16.92 20.14 -8.40
CA LYS A 366 -16.16 21.24 -7.78
C LYS A 366 -15.46 22.13 -8.80
N LEU A 367 -15.06 21.53 -9.93
CA LEU A 367 -14.37 22.22 -11.01
C LEU A 367 -15.16 22.06 -12.31
N GLN A 368 -15.31 23.16 -13.06
CA GLN A 368 -15.93 23.12 -14.38
C GLN A 368 -14.86 22.76 -15.43
N PRO A 369 -15.14 21.84 -16.37
CA PRO A 369 -14.21 21.55 -17.46
C PRO A 369 -14.06 22.76 -18.40
N THR A 370 -12.92 22.85 -19.09
CA THR A 370 -12.68 23.90 -20.10
C THR A 370 -13.48 23.64 -21.38
N SER A 371 -13.70 22.36 -21.72
CA SER A 371 -14.52 21.91 -22.86
C SER A 371 -15.32 20.68 -22.47
N GLY A 372 -16.36 20.38 -23.22
CA GLY A 372 -17.27 19.26 -22.97
C GLY A 372 -18.38 19.57 -21.96
N GLU A 373 -19.21 18.58 -21.69
CA GLU A 373 -20.35 18.69 -20.78
C GLU A 373 -20.41 17.49 -19.82
N MET A 374 -20.70 17.77 -18.55
CA MET A 374 -20.98 16.74 -17.55
C MET A 374 -22.46 16.79 -17.14
N ARG A 375 -23.13 15.65 -17.23
CA ARG A 375 -24.51 15.47 -16.79
C ARG A 375 -24.59 14.53 -15.60
N VAL A 376 -25.20 14.99 -14.52
CA VAL A 376 -25.36 14.23 -13.28
C VAL A 376 -26.84 13.91 -13.06
N GLY A 377 -27.15 12.65 -12.80
CA GLY A 377 -28.50 12.18 -12.52
C GLY A 377 -29.06 12.77 -11.22
N GLN A 378 -30.37 13.09 -11.21
CA GLN A 378 -31.06 13.76 -10.08
C GLN A 378 -31.01 12.99 -8.74
N THR A 379 -30.81 11.67 -8.79
CA THR A 379 -30.73 10.80 -7.59
C THR A 379 -29.30 10.56 -7.11
N VAL A 380 -28.32 11.15 -7.77
CA VAL A 380 -26.90 10.94 -7.45
C VAL A 380 -26.54 11.70 -6.19
N LYS A 381 -25.94 10.98 -5.25
CA LYS A 381 -25.32 11.51 -4.03
C LYS A 381 -23.86 11.14 -4.05
N ILE A 382 -23.01 12.12 -4.31
CA ILE A 382 -21.55 11.92 -4.37
C ILE A 382 -20.99 12.05 -2.96
N GLY A 383 -20.26 11.01 -2.50
CA GLY A 383 -19.39 11.09 -1.36
C GLY A 383 -17.96 11.27 -1.86
N TYR A 384 -17.33 12.40 -1.56
CA TYR A 384 -15.99 12.69 -2.03
C TYR A 384 -15.00 12.76 -0.87
N PHE A 385 -14.07 11.82 -0.85
CA PHE A 385 -12.92 11.80 0.03
C PHE A 385 -11.73 12.44 -0.70
N ALA A 386 -11.51 13.73 -0.45
CA ALA A 386 -10.46 14.52 -1.11
C ALA A 386 -9.09 14.32 -0.44
N GLN A 387 -8.01 14.60 -1.18
CA GLN A 387 -6.64 14.52 -0.69
C GLN A 387 -6.39 15.45 0.51
N HIS A 388 -6.94 16.67 0.47
CA HIS A 388 -6.90 17.60 1.59
C HIS A 388 -8.29 17.75 2.22
N SER A 389 -8.36 17.63 3.52
CA SER A 389 -9.58 17.81 4.30
C SER A 389 -9.40 18.92 5.32
N GLU A 390 -10.29 19.90 5.28
CA GLU A 390 -10.37 20.92 6.31
C GLU A 390 -11.20 20.38 7.48
N PHE A 391 -10.61 20.37 8.66
CA PHE A 391 -11.34 20.08 9.89
C PHE A 391 -11.75 21.40 10.54
N PRO A 392 -12.98 21.54 10.99
CA PRO A 392 -13.35 22.70 11.78
C PRO A 392 -12.48 22.74 13.04
N ASP A 393 -11.92 23.90 13.36
CA ASP A 393 -11.20 24.19 14.62
C ASP A 393 -12.17 24.16 15.82
N SER A 394 -12.91 23.08 15.97
CA SER A 394 -13.94 22.99 16.99
C SER A 394 -13.51 22.05 18.11
N ASN A 395 -13.82 22.41 19.35
CA ASN A 395 -13.79 21.53 20.51
C ASN A 395 -14.85 20.42 20.43
N MET A 396 -15.43 20.20 19.24
CA MET A 396 -16.44 19.19 18.98
C MET A 396 -15.87 17.80 19.20
N ARG A 397 -16.63 16.93 19.85
CA ARG A 397 -16.24 15.55 20.12
C ARG A 397 -16.36 14.71 18.85
N VAL A 398 -15.54 13.67 18.76
CA VAL A 398 -15.54 12.72 17.62
C VAL A 398 -16.93 12.20 17.30
N LEU A 399 -17.70 11.77 18.32
CA LEU A 399 -19.06 11.27 18.13
C LEU A 399 -20.03 12.34 17.63
N GLU A 400 -19.90 13.57 18.09
CA GLU A 400 -20.74 14.70 17.68
C GLU A 400 -20.47 15.06 16.22
N TYR A 401 -19.19 15.08 15.82
CA TYR A 401 -18.76 15.36 14.44
C TYR A 401 -19.33 14.36 13.42
N ILE A 402 -19.44 13.09 13.79
CA ILE A 402 -20.04 12.07 12.92
C ILE A 402 -21.57 12.18 12.94
N LYS A 403 -22.20 12.46 14.09
CA LYS A 403 -23.65 12.64 14.17
C LYS A 403 -24.18 13.82 13.37
N GLU A 404 -23.38 14.86 13.13
CA GLU A 404 -23.74 15.95 12.22
C GLU A 404 -23.97 15.46 10.78
N ALA A 405 -23.20 14.47 10.31
CA ALA A 405 -23.41 13.90 8.99
C ALA A 405 -24.66 12.99 8.99
N ASN A 406 -24.76 12.07 9.93
CA ASN A 406 -25.94 11.23 10.13
C ASN A 406 -25.87 10.51 11.49
N ASN A 407 -27.04 10.26 12.10
CA ASN A 407 -27.14 9.53 13.36
C ASN A 407 -27.03 8.01 13.19
N TYR A 408 -27.42 7.47 12.05
CA TYR A 408 -27.40 6.05 11.71
C TYR A 408 -27.31 5.84 10.20
N ILE A 409 -26.79 4.70 9.79
CA ILE A 409 -26.86 4.20 8.41
C ILE A 409 -27.80 2.98 8.39
N GLU A 410 -28.66 2.88 7.37
CA GLU A 410 -29.45 1.67 7.14
C GLU A 410 -28.62 0.68 6.31
N THR A 411 -28.60 -0.59 6.70
CA THR A 411 -27.95 -1.69 5.95
C THR A 411 -28.93 -2.27 4.92
N ALA A 412 -28.43 -3.06 3.96
CA ALA A 412 -29.27 -3.73 2.94
C ALA A 412 -30.39 -4.57 3.56
N ASP A 413 -30.14 -5.12 4.74
CA ASP A 413 -31.07 -5.95 5.51
C ASP A 413 -32.06 -5.11 6.36
N GLY A 414 -32.08 -3.78 6.20
CA GLY A 414 -32.94 -2.87 6.96
C GLY A 414 -32.52 -2.65 8.42
N GLN A 415 -31.36 -3.13 8.82
CA GLN A 415 -30.81 -2.86 10.16
C GLN A 415 -30.24 -1.44 10.23
N ARG A 416 -30.35 -0.80 11.40
CA ARG A 416 -29.76 0.53 11.63
C ARG A 416 -28.49 0.42 12.43
N ILE A 417 -27.39 0.89 11.85
CA ILE A 417 -26.10 0.98 12.52
C ILE A 417 -25.92 2.42 13.00
N SER A 418 -25.76 2.60 14.30
CA SER A 418 -25.56 3.93 14.89
C SER A 418 -24.17 4.50 14.60
N ALA A 419 -24.03 5.84 14.69
CA ALA A 419 -22.77 6.54 14.56
C ALA A 419 -21.68 6.00 15.51
N ALA A 420 -22.05 5.63 16.75
CA ALA A 420 -21.11 5.05 17.71
C ALA A 420 -20.59 3.67 17.27
N GLN A 421 -21.48 2.81 16.77
CA GLN A 421 -21.09 1.49 16.22
C GLN A 421 -20.21 1.61 14.97
N MET A 422 -20.49 2.59 14.10
CA MET A 422 -19.64 2.86 12.94
C MET A 422 -18.26 3.38 13.35
N LEU A 423 -18.18 4.22 14.38
CA LEU A 423 -16.92 4.66 14.97
C LEU A 423 -16.10 3.48 15.51
N GLU A 424 -16.73 2.55 16.22
CA GLU A 424 -16.04 1.34 16.72
C GLU A 424 -15.49 0.48 15.57
N ARG A 425 -16.27 0.31 14.50
CA ARG A 425 -15.82 -0.41 13.29
C ARG A 425 -14.61 0.26 12.63
N PHE A 426 -14.59 1.59 12.60
CA PHE A 426 -13.47 2.39 12.12
C PHE A 426 -12.39 2.61 13.18
N LEU A 427 -12.29 1.69 14.14
CA LEU A 427 -11.23 1.63 15.16
C LEU A 427 -11.19 2.88 16.07
N PHE A 428 -12.35 3.49 16.35
CA PHE A 428 -12.52 4.50 17.40
C PHE A 428 -13.21 3.87 18.60
N PRO A 429 -12.45 3.36 19.58
CA PRO A 429 -13.02 2.76 20.79
C PRO A 429 -13.82 3.81 21.59
N PRO A 430 -14.72 3.39 22.49
CA PRO A 430 -15.61 4.28 23.23
C PRO A 430 -14.90 5.45 23.91
N GLU A 431 -13.68 5.25 24.39
CA GLU A 431 -12.87 6.28 25.07
C GLU A 431 -12.49 7.41 24.10
N LEU A 432 -12.13 7.09 22.85
CA LEU A 432 -11.77 8.05 21.80
C LEU A 432 -12.99 8.80 21.26
N GLN A 433 -14.19 8.25 21.33
CA GLN A 433 -15.40 8.89 20.80
C GLN A 433 -15.77 10.18 21.53
N TRP A 434 -15.31 10.33 22.78
CA TRP A 434 -15.55 11.51 23.61
C TRP A 434 -14.44 12.55 23.58
N VAL A 435 -13.32 12.25 22.91
CA VAL A 435 -12.20 13.16 22.76
C VAL A 435 -12.53 14.26 21.74
N PRO A 436 -12.10 15.52 21.94
CA PRO A 436 -12.20 16.58 20.92
C PRO A 436 -11.42 16.22 19.66
N VAL A 437 -12.00 16.54 18.48
CA VAL A 437 -11.37 16.27 17.16
C VAL A 437 -10.00 16.95 17.06
N SER A 438 -9.81 18.12 17.68
CA SER A 438 -8.52 18.83 17.69
C SER A 438 -7.37 18.03 18.29
N LYS A 439 -7.64 17.11 19.23
CA LYS A 439 -6.65 16.27 19.92
C LYS A 439 -6.29 14.98 19.18
N LEU A 440 -6.95 14.68 18.08
CA LEU A 440 -6.66 13.51 17.27
C LEU A 440 -5.36 13.69 16.49
N SER A 441 -4.62 12.60 16.29
CA SER A 441 -3.48 12.53 15.36
C SER A 441 -3.93 12.73 13.91
N GLY A 442 -2.99 13.04 13.00
CA GLY A 442 -3.27 13.23 11.58
C GLY A 442 -3.99 12.02 10.95
N GLY A 443 -3.48 10.82 11.18
CA GLY A 443 -4.11 9.58 10.68
C GLY A 443 -5.48 9.29 11.30
N GLU A 444 -5.69 9.59 12.61
CA GLU A 444 -7.02 9.48 13.23
C GLU A 444 -8.01 10.49 12.63
N LYS A 445 -7.57 11.72 12.36
CA LYS A 445 -8.38 12.73 11.68
C LYS A 445 -8.75 12.25 10.27
N ARG A 446 -7.80 11.76 9.51
CA ARG A 446 -8.03 11.26 8.14
C ARG A 446 -9.05 10.12 8.12
N ARG A 447 -8.92 9.17 9.03
CA ARG A 447 -9.88 8.07 9.24
C ARG A 447 -11.27 8.56 9.64
N LEU A 448 -11.34 9.56 10.53
CA LEU A 448 -12.61 10.18 10.94
C LEU A 448 -13.30 10.89 9.76
N TYR A 449 -12.55 11.57 8.91
CA TYR A 449 -13.06 12.22 7.71
C TYR A 449 -13.63 11.19 6.71
N LEU A 450 -12.89 10.09 6.48
CA LEU A 450 -13.40 8.99 5.65
C LEU A 450 -14.75 8.49 6.19
N LEU A 451 -14.82 8.19 7.48
CA LEU A 451 -16.06 7.74 8.10
C LEU A 451 -17.20 8.76 7.92
N ARG A 452 -16.93 10.06 8.08
CA ARG A 452 -17.94 11.10 7.84
C ARG A 452 -18.47 11.07 6.41
N VAL A 453 -17.63 10.91 5.40
CA VAL A 453 -18.05 10.75 4.00
C VAL A 453 -18.95 9.53 3.83
N LEU A 454 -18.60 8.39 4.40
CA LEU A 454 -19.41 7.17 4.32
C LEU A 454 -20.75 7.31 5.06
N MET A 455 -20.78 8.05 6.18
CA MET A 455 -22.02 8.33 6.93
C MET A 455 -23.04 9.16 6.15
N THR A 456 -22.67 9.89 5.10
CA THR A 456 -23.63 10.59 4.23
C THR A 456 -24.49 9.65 3.39
N ALA A 457 -24.23 8.33 3.44
CA ALA A 457 -24.87 7.30 2.64
C ALA A 457 -24.84 7.63 1.12
N PRO A 458 -23.66 7.83 0.53
CA PRO A 458 -23.54 8.15 -0.89
C PRO A 458 -23.93 6.95 -1.75
N ASN A 459 -24.22 7.19 -3.04
CA ASN A 459 -24.39 6.14 -4.04
C ASN A 459 -23.36 6.21 -5.18
N VAL A 460 -22.54 7.27 -5.18
CA VAL A 460 -21.30 7.37 -5.93
C VAL A 460 -20.21 7.79 -4.95
N LEU A 461 -19.15 7.01 -4.87
CA LEU A 461 -18.03 7.26 -3.97
C LEU A 461 -16.79 7.61 -4.78
N LEU A 462 -16.22 8.77 -4.50
CA LEU A 462 -14.99 9.26 -5.07
C LEU A 462 -13.92 9.26 -3.97
N LEU A 463 -12.81 8.53 -4.20
CA LEU A 463 -11.73 8.39 -3.24
C LEU A 463 -10.42 8.89 -3.88
N ASP A 464 -9.91 10.03 -3.39
CA ASP A 464 -8.64 10.59 -3.86
C ASP A 464 -7.53 10.26 -2.86
N GLU A 465 -6.64 9.33 -3.26
CA GLU A 465 -5.54 8.78 -2.46
C GLU A 465 -6.00 8.32 -1.05
N PRO A 466 -6.99 7.41 -0.96
CA PRO A 466 -7.50 6.97 0.34
C PRO A 466 -6.47 6.16 1.13
N THR A 467 -5.48 5.61 0.44
CA THR A 467 -4.43 4.77 1.04
C THR A 467 -3.35 5.57 1.73
N ASN A 468 -3.19 6.86 1.38
CA ASN A 468 -2.25 7.74 2.05
C ASN A 468 -2.76 8.07 3.46
N ASP A 469 -1.89 8.01 4.44
CA ASP A 469 -2.15 8.32 5.86
C ASP A 469 -3.15 7.37 6.58
N LEU A 470 -3.70 6.36 5.91
CA LEU A 470 -4.51 5.32 6.53
C LEU A 470 -3.64 4.09 6.85
N ASP A 471 -3.80 3.56 8.06
CA ASP A 471 -3.14 2.33 8.45
C ASP A 471 -3.78 1.08 7.80
N ILE A 472 -3.01 0.02 7.71
CA ILE A 472 -3.42 -1.25 7.11
C ILE A 472 -4.73 -1.80 7.70
N PRO A 473 -4.97 -1.80 9.03
CA PRO A 473 -6.25 -2.21 9.58
C PRO A 473 -7.43 -1.34 9.11
N THR A 474 -7.25 -0.03 9.00
CA THR A 474 -8.29 0.88 8.48
C THR A 474 -8.56 0.64 7.00
N LEU A 475 -7.50 0.37 6.21
CA LEU A 475 -7.66 0.01 4.80
C LEU A 475 -8.46 -1.27 4.63
N SER A 476 -8.23 -2.28 5.47
CA SER A 476 -9.04 -3.50 5.45
C SER A 476 -10.52 -3.24 5.73
N VAL A 477 -10.82 -2.36 6.71
CA VAL A 477 -12.21 -1.95 6.99
C VAL A 477 -12.83 -1.20 5.80
N LEU A 478 -12.07 -0.33 5.12
CA LEU A 478 -12.54 0.36 3.91
C LEU A 478 -12.81 -0.64 2.78
N GLU A 479 -11.91 -1.57 2.54
CA GLU A 479 -12.05 -2.61 1.50
C GLU A 479 -13.30 -3.46 1.73
N ASP A 480 -13.53 -3.94 2.96
CA ASP A 480 -14.73 -4.70 3.33
C ASP A 480 -16.01 -3.88 3.14
N TYR A 481 -15.94 -2.56 3.40
CA TYR A 481 -17.05 -1.66 3.08
C TYR A 481 -17.28 -1.54 1.57
N LEU A 482 -16.22 -1.39 0.76
CA LEU A 482 -16.32 -1.28 -0.70
C LEU A 482 -16.84 -2.57 -1.34
N ASP A 483 -16.48 -3.74 -0.82
CA ASP A 483 -16.99 -5.03 -1.29
C ASP A 483 -18.51 -5.13 -1.16
N SER A 484 -19.06 -4.56 -0.08
CA SER A 484 -20.51 -4.53 0.18
C SER A 484 -21.24 -3.32 -0.42
N PHE A 485 -20.51 -2.34 -0.95
CA PHE A 485 -21.08 -1.07 -1.44
C PHE A 485 -21.80 -1.26 -2.78
N ALA A 486 -23.10 -1.00 -2.83
CA ALA A 486 -23.95 -1.22 -4.00
C ALA A 486 -24.01 -0.03 -5.00
N GLY A 487 -23.12 0.96 -4.87
CA GLY A 487 -23.00 2.12 -5.76
C GLY A 487 -21.77 2.07 -6.65
N ALA A 488 -21.53 3.09 -7.46
CA ALA A 488 -20.31 3.24 -8.23
C ALA A 488 -19.14 3.77 -7.37
N VAL A 489 -17.93 3.28 -7.60
CA VAL A 489 -16.72 3.73 -6.92
C VAL A 489 -15.66 4.12 -7.93
N ILE A 490 -15.11 5.31 -7.77
CA ILE A 490 -13.93 5.76 -8.51
C ILE A 490 -12.85 6.10 -7.48
N ALA A 491 -11.68 5.49 -7.60
CA ALA A 491 -10.57 5.75 -6.69
C ALA A 491 -9.28 6.05 -7.43
N VAL A 492 -8.61 7.12 -7.03
CA VAL A 492 -7.21 7.38 -7.35
C VAL A 492 -6.38 6.74 -6.27
N SER A 493 -5.46 5.86 -6.61
CA SER A 493 -4.53 5.27 -5.63
C SER A 493 -3.23 4.84 -6.28
N HIS A 494 -2.16 4.90 -5.51
CA HIS A 494 -0.87 4.29 -5.81
C HIS A 494 -0.69 2.92 -5.16
N ASP A 495 -1.61 2.51 -4.28
CA ASP A 495 -1.61 1.18 -3.67
C ASP A 495 -2.16 0.14 -4.66
N ARG A 496 -1.23 -0.67 -5.20
CA ARG A 496 -1.51 -1.73 -6.19
C ARG A 496 -2.44 -2.80 -5.62
N TYR A 497 -2.22 -3.19 -4.36
CA TYR A 497 -3.04 -4.19 -3.68
C TYR A 497 -4.49 -3.73 -3.52
N PHE A 498 -4.69 -2.46 -3.16
CA PHE A 498 -6.01 -1.85 -3.07
C PHE A 498 -6.72 -1.83 -4.44
N LEU A 499 -6.00 -1.42 -5.50
CA LEU A 499 -6.55 -1.39 -6.87
C LEU A 499 -6.89 -2.80 -7.38
N ASP A 500 -6.03 -3.80 -7.17
CA ASP A 500 -6.29 -5.18 -7.59
C ASP A 500 -7.52 -5.78 -6.89
N ARG A 501 -7.73 -5.42 -5.62
CA ARG A 501 -8.86 -5.95 -4.86
C ARG A 501 -10.22 -5.38 -5.31
N PHE A 502 -10.28 -4.07 -5.60
CA PHE A 502 -11.58 -3.44 -5.82
C PHE A 502 -11.85 -3.05 -7.27
N ALA A 503 -10.83 -2.70 -8.08
CA ALA A 503 -11.02 -2.18 -9.41
C ALA A 503 -11.34 -3.28 -10.43
N GLN A 504 -12.30 -3.01 -11.31
CA GLN A 504 -12.65 -3.83 -12.47
C GLN A 504 -12.20 -3.19 -13.78
N LYS A 505 -11.87 -1.91 -13.70
CA LYS A 505 -11.35 -1.09 -14.82
C LYS A 505 -10.30 -0.14 -14.28
N ILE A 506 -9.23 0.07 -15.03
CA ILE A 506 -8.21 1.07 -14.73
C ILE A 506 -8.24 2.15 -15.81
N PHE A 507 -8.28 3.42 -15.40
CA PHE A 507 -8.05 4.57 -16.27
C PHE A 507 -6.63 5.07 -16.06
N ALA A 508 -5.78 4.89 -17.07
CA ALA A 508 -4.42 5.37 -17.05
C ALA A 508 -4.35 6.78 -17.65
N LEU A 509 -3.99 7.77 -16.85
CA LEU A 509 -3.74 9.14 -17.28
C LEU A 509 -2.30 9.26 -17.75
N GLU A 510 -2.12 9.69 -18.97
CA GLU A 510 -0.82 9.95 -19.57
C GLU A 510 -0.39 11.43 -19.33
N GLN A 511 0.90 11.73 -19.54
CA GLN A 511 1.40 13.10 -19.35
C GLN A 511 0.88 14.10 -20.40
N ASP A 512 0.39 13.62 -21.52
CA ASP A 512 -0.19 14.41 -22.61
C ASP A 512 -1.68 14.72 -22.43
N GLY A 513 -2.28 14.28 -21.30
CA GLY A 513 -3.68 14.48 -20.94
C GLY A 513 -4.63 13.42 -21.52
N SER A 514 -4.13 12.42 -22.26
CA SER A 514 -4.96 11.31 -22.74
C SER A 514 -5.28 10.32 -21.61
N ILE A 515 -6.45 9.68 -21.67
CA ILE A 515 -6.91 8.69 -20.69
C ILE A 515 -7.19 7.38 -21.43
N LYS A 516 -6.46 6.33 -21.07
CA LYS A 516 -6.62 5.00 -21.67
C LYS A 516 -7.34 4.06 -20.69
N PRO A 517 -8.44 3.43 -21.10
CA PRO A 517 -9.12 2.44 -20.27
C PRO A 517 -8.47 1.06 -20.43
N TYR A 518 -8.25 0.36 -19.31
CA TYR A 518 -7.83 -1.03 -19.26
C TYR A 518 -8.87 -1.83 -18.46
N ILE A 519 -9.14 -3.06 -18.87
CA ILE A 519 -10.06 -3.96 -18.18
C ILE A 519 -9.27 -4.77 -17.17
N GLY A 520 -9.81 -4.94 -15.95
CA GLY A 520 -9.16 -5.67 -14.87
C GLY A 520 -8.59 -4.77 -13.79
N GLY A 521 -7.75 -5.35 -12.92
CA GLY A 521 -7.07 -4.70 -11.83
C GLY A 521 -5.77 -4.02 -12.23
N TYR A 522 -4.98 -3.65 -11.21
CA TYR A 522 -3.66 -3.04 -11.47
C TYR A 522 -2.66 -4.03 -12.08
N SER A 523 -2.72 -5.30 -11.69
CA SER A 523 -1.85 -6.36 -12.23
C SER A 523 -2.07 -6.54 -13.73
N ASP A 524 -3.33 -6.59 -14.18
CA ASP A 524 -3.69 -6.70 -15.60
C ASP A 524 -3.19 -5.47 -16.39
N TYR A 525 -3.35 -4.27 -15.82
CA TYR A 525 -2.80 -3.03 -16.40
C TYR A 525 -1.27 -3.08 -16.54
N ALA A 526 -0.57 -3.56 -15.50
CA ALA A 526 0.89 -3.65 -15.51
C ALA A 526 1.42 -4.64 -16.56
N GLU A 527 0.73 -5.76 -16.77
CA GLU A 527 1.02 -6.74 -17.83
C GLU A 527 0.80 -6.12 -19.21
N ALA A 528 -0.33 -5.46 -19.43
CA ALA A 528 -0.63 -4.77 -20.70
C ALA A 528 0.44 -3.72 -21.04
N LEU A 529 0.94 -2.95 -20.07
CA LEU A 529 2.03 -1.99 -20.29
C LEU A 529 3.36 -2.68 -20.67
N GLN A 530 3.66 -3.82 -20.07
CA GLN A 530 4.87 -4.59 -20.43
C GLN A 530 4.79 -5.12 -21.85
N GLU A 531 3.63 -5.60 -22.27
CA GLU A 531 3.39 -6.05 -23.64
C GLU A 531 3.48 -4.90 -24.65
N GLU A 532 2.86 -3.74 -24.39
CA GLU A 532 2.98 -2.55 -25.22
C GLU A 532 4.44 -2.08 -25.35
N SER A 533 5.20 -2.07 -24.24
CA SER A 533 6.61 -1.67 -24.24
C SER A 533 7.50 -2.67 -24.98
N ALA A 534 7.22 -3.97 -24.86
CA ALA A 534 7.93 -5.03 -25.58
C ALA A 534 7.67 -4.96 -27.09
N GLN A 535 6.46 -4.61 -27.51
CA GLN A 535 6.11 -4.40 -28.92
C GLN A 535 6.81 -3.16 -29.51
N GLN A 536 6.94 -2.08 -28.73
CA GLN A 536 7.66 -0.87 -29.14
C GLN A 536 9.18 -1.03 -29.13
N ALA A 537 9.73 -1.91 -28.30
CA ALA A 537 11.17 -2.19 -28.19
C ALA A 537 11.70 -3.14 -29.28
N GLN A 538 10.87 -3.67 -30.20
CA GLN A 538 11.36 -4.40 -31.35
C GLN A 538 12.11 -3.41 -32.25
N PRO A 539 13.43 -3.56 -32.46
CA PRO A 539 14.20 -2.64 -33.28
C PRO A 539 13.64 -2.68 -34.68
N ILE A 540 13.22 -1.52 -35.21
CA ILE A 540 13.03 -1.29 -36.62
C ILE A 540 14.37 -1.68 -37.28
N LYS A 541 14.45 -2.87 -37.84
CA LYS A 541 15.62 -3.27 -38.66
C LYS A 541 15.73 -2.27 -39.79
N ALA A 542 16.64 -1.32 -39.62
CA ALA A 542 17.02 -0.43 -40.72
C ALA A 542 17.44 -1.29 -41.90
N LYS A 543 16.64 -1.28 -42.96
CA LYS A 543 16.99 -1.88 -44.24
C LYS A 543 18.18 -1.11 -44.83
N PRO A 544 19.26 -1.79 -45.24
CA PRO A 544 20.27 -1.13 -46.06
C PRO A 544 19.62 -0.75 -47.41
N VAL A 545 19.83 0.50 -47.81
CA VAL A 545 19.42 1.00 -49.11
C VAL A 545 20.27 0.28 -50.18
N ALA A 546 19.67 -0.64 -50.93
CA ALA A 546 20.20 -1.18 -52.17
C ALA A 546 19.07 -1.30 -53.18
N ALA A 547 19.39 -0.87 -54.38
CA ALA A 547 18.61 -0.61 -55.58
C ALA A 547 17.44 -1.54 -55.90
N ALA A 548 16.41 -0.91 -56.44
CA ALA A 548 15.14 -1.45 -56.89
C ALA A 548 15.24 -2.66 -57.84
N LYS A 549 14.48 -3.73 -57.54
CA LYS A 549 13.82 -4.64 -58.48
C LYS A 549 12.45 -5.03 -57.95
N PRO A 550 11.48 -5.38 -58.78
CA PRO A 550 10.06 -5.26 -58.47
C PRO A 550 9.55 -6.33 -57.49
N ALA A 551 8.50 -5.96 -56.79
CA ALA A 551 7.83 -6.68 -55.71
C ALA A 551 7.34 -8.07 -56.14
N GLU A 552 7.70 -9.08 -55.34
CA GLU A 552 6.89 -10.27 -55.09
C GLU A 552 6.22 -10.10 -53.71
N GLU A 553 4.91 -10.25 -53.65
CA GLU A 553 4.11 -10.26 -52.44
C GLU A 553 4.58 -11.37 -51.50
N PRO A 554 4.61 -11.17 -50.13
CA PRO A 554 4.92 -12.25 -49.21
C PRO A 554 3.80 -13.28 -49.28
N ALA A 555 4.16 -14.51 -49.68
CA ALA A 555 3.27 -15.65 -49.69
C ALA A 555 2.65 -15.85 -48.31
N LYS A 556 1.33 -15.74 -48.20
CA LYS A 556 0.55 -16.18 -47.04
C LYS A 556 0.92 -17.63 -46.75
N LYS A 557 1.39 -17.94 -45.54
CA LYS A 557 1.61 -19.32 -45.11
C LYS A 557 0.26 -20.03 -45.18
N LYS A 558 0.09 -20.93 -46.10
CA LYS A 558 -1.09 -21.78 -46.20
C LYS A 558 -0.94 -22.92 -45.21
N MET A 559 -2.03 -23.18 -44.51
CA MET A 559 -2.15 -24.30 -43.60
C MET A 559 -1.93 -25.62 -44.35
N THR A 560 -1.05 -26.46 -43.86
CA THR A 560 -0.79 -27.77 -44.45
C THR A 560 -1.94 -28.75 -44.20
N TYR A 561 -2.11 -29.77 -45.03
CA TYR A 561 -3.12 -30.80 -44.83
C TYR A 561 -2.98 -31.49 -43.46
N GLY A 562 -1.72 -31.65 -42.99
CA GLY A 562 -1.46 -32.21 -41.64
C GLY A 562 -1.97 -31.34 -40.52
N GLU A 563 -1.81 -30.01 -40.61
CA GLU A 563 -2.26 -29.04 -39.62
C GLU A 563 -3.80 -28.95 -39.54
N ARG A 564 -4.51 -29.12 -40.67
CA ARG A 564 -5.99 -29.23 -40.68
C ARG A 564 -6.49 -30.46 -39.98
N LEU A 565 -5.84 -31.58 -40.20
CA LEU A 565 -6.19 -32.86 -39.55
C LEU A 565 -5.86 -32.78 -38.03
N GLU A 566 -4.75 -32.10 -37.69
CA GLU A 566 -4.36 -31.84 -36.28
C GLU A 566 -5.40 -30.98 -35.57
N LEU A 567 -5.95 -29.95 -36.20
CA LEU A 567 -6.99 -29.09 -35.66
C LEU A 567 -8.28 -29.85 -35.33
N GLU A 568 -8.74 -30.72 -36.27
CA GLU A 568 -9.93 -31.55 -36.04
C GLU A 568 -9.74 -32.61 -34.92
N LEU A 569 -8.53 -33.13 -34.75
CA LEU A 569 -8.21 -34.08 -33.68
C LEU A 569 -8.09 -33.35 -32.32
N LEU A 570 -7.54 -32.15 -32.27
CA LEU A 570 -7.41 -31.35 -31.06
C LEU A 570 -8.78 -30.99 -30.48
N ASP A 571 -9.79 -30.66 -31.31
CA ASP A 571 -11.16 -30.43 -30.84
C ASP A 571 -11.72 -31.61 -30.06
N GLN A 572 -11.47 -32.85 -30.54
CA GLN A 572 -11.95 -34.06 -29.87
C GLN A 572 -11.16 -34.39 -28.62
N GLU A 573 -9.84 -34.12 -28.60
CA GLU A 573 -8.97 -34.37 -27.44
C GLU A 573 -9.22 -33.34 -26.32
N ILE A 574 -9.46 -32.10 -26.66
CA ILE A 574 -9.86 -31.03 -25.69
C ILE A 574 -11.16 -31.41 -25.01
N ALA A 575 -12.20 -31.78 -25.79
CA ALA A 575 -13.48 -32.19 -25.23
C ALA A 575 -13.38 -33.46 -24.32
N ARG A 576 -12.46 -34.39 -24.63
CA ARG A 576 -12.17 -35.54 -23.77
C ARG A 576 -11.51 -35.14 -22.45
N SER A 577 -10.50 -34.30 -22.52
CA SER A 577 -9.75 -33.84 -21.34
C SER A 577 -10.63 -32.99 -20.41
N GLU A 578 -11.53 -32.17 -20.95
CA GLU A 578 -12.54 -31.45 -20.15
C GLU A 578 -13.53 -32.39 -19.44
N ALA A 579 -13.95 -33.46 -20.12
CA ALA A 579 -14.83 -34.48 -19.51
C ALA A 579 -14.10 -35.22 -18.39
N GLU A 580 -12.82 -35.54 -18.58
CA GLU A 580 -11.99 -36.22 -17.59
C GLU A 580 -11.75 -35.31 -16.35
N LEU A 581 -11.49 -34.03 -16.54
CA LEU A 581 -11.39 -33.04 -15.46
C LEU A 581 -12.67 -32.93 -14.64
N LYS A 582 -13.84 -32.95 -15.29
CA LYS A 582 -15.14 -32.95 -14.60
C LYS A 582 -15.34 -34.23 -13.76
N MET A 583 -14.91 -35.37 -14.27
CA MET A 583 -15.01 -36.64 -13.53
C MET A 583 -14.07 -36.65 -12.33
N LEU A 584 -12.81 -36.25 -12.51
CA LEU A 584 -11.84 -36.12 -11.41
C LEU A 584 -12.31 -35.14 -10.34
N GLY A 585 -12.89 -34.00 -10.73
CA GLY A 585 -13.49 -33.04 -9.80
C GLY A 585 -14.67 -33.61 -9.01
N ALA A 586 -15.51 -34.46 -9.64
CA ALA A 586 -16.60 -35.14 -8.95
C ALA A 586 -16.07 -36.21 -7.97
N GLU A 587 -15.03 -36.96 -8.34
CA GLU A 587 -14.37 -37.93 -7.46
C GLU A 587 -13.66 -37.28 -6.26
N ILE A 588 -13.00 -36.17 -6.46
CA ILE A 588 -12.38 -35.35 -5.40
C ILE A 588 -13.43 -34.91 -4.39
N ASN A 589 -14.60 -34.44 -4.85
CA ASN A 589 -15.70 -34.03 -3.98
C ASN A 589 -16.35 -35.20 -3.21
N GLN A 590 -16.22 -36.45 -3.68
CA GLN A 590 -16.73 -37.63 -3.03
C GLN A 590 -15.75 -38.34 -2.09
N CYS A 591 -14.45 -37.98 -2.14
CA CYS A 591 -13.39 -38.66 -1.39
C CYS A 591 -13.42 -38.45 0.15
N GLY A 592 -14.23 -37.54 0.69
CA GLY A 592 -14.38 -37.33 2.14
C GLY A 592 -13.03 -37.08 2.86
N SER A 593 -12.69 -37.95 3.84
CA SER A 593 -11.52 -37.75 4.73
C SER A 593 -10.27 -38.57 4.34
N ASP A 594 -10.22 -39.18 3.16
CA ASP A 594 -9.06 -39.98 2.73
C ASP A 594 -7.99 -39.09 2.05
N PHE A 595 -7.08 -38.55 2.86
CA PHE A 595 -6.03 -37.60 2.43
C PHE A 595 -5.07 -38.20 1.38
N THR A 596 -4.81 -39.52 1.40
CA THR A 596 -3.88 -40.14 0.46
C THR A 596 -4.48 -40.22 -0.94
N ARG A 597 -5.75 -40.60 -1.01
CA ARG A 597 -6.51 -40.69 -2.27
C ARG A 597 -6.81 -39.30 -2.83
N LEU A 598 -7.06 -38.30 -1.96
CA LEU A 598 -7.25 -36.90 -2.35
C LEU A 598 -5.98 -36.32 -3.02
N ALA A 599 -4.80 -36.56 -2.44
CA ALA A 599 -3.54 -36.11 -3.00
C ALA A 599 -3.23 -36.73 -4.38
N ASP A 600 -3.53 -38.04 -4.57
CA ASP A 600 -3.33 -38.69 -5.86
C ASP A 600 -4.29 -38.16 -6.93
N LEU A 601 -5.57 -37.94 -6.59
CA LEU A 601 -6.57 -37.40 -7.52
C LEU A 601 -6.26 -35.94 -7.88
N THR A 602 -5.80 -35.11 -6.93
CA THR A 602 -5.38 -33.73 -7.20
C THR A 602 -4.19 -33.70 -8.16
N LYS A 603 -3.20 -34.57 -7.96
CA LYS A 603 -2.05 -34.69 -8.86
C LYS A 603 -2.44 -35.15 -10.28
N GLN A 604 -3.42 -36.04 -10.40
CA GLN A 604 -3.97 -36.44 -11.69
C GLN A 604 -4.73 -35.30 -12.35
N GLN A 605 -5.50 -34.51 -11.59
CA GLN A 605 -6.22 -33.34 -12.07
C GLN A 605 -5.25 -32.28 -12.60
N GLU A 606 -4.17 -31.98 -11.87
CA GLU A 606 -3.14 -31.04 -12.33
C GLU A 606 -2.46 -31.50 -13.62
N ALA A 607 -2.15 -32.80 -13.74
CA ALA A 607 -1.52 -33.34 -14.95
C ALA A 607 -2.45 -33.30 -16.18
N VAL A 608 -3.74 -33.50 -16.00
CA VAL A 608 -4.73 -33.41 -17.09
C VAL A 608 -4.97 -31.95 -17.44
N GLN A 609 -4.99 -31.03 -16.46
CA GLN A 609 -5.12 -29.59 -16.69
C GLN A 609 -3.95 -29.05 -17.51
N GLN A 610 -2.70 -29.40 -17.17
CA GLN A 610 -1.53 -28.97 -17.90
C GLN A 610 -1.56 -29.43 -19.36
N LYS A 611 -1.98 -30.68 -19.62
CA LYS A 611 -2.15 -31.18 -20.98
C LYS A 611 -3.25 -30.45 -21.75
N LEU A 612 -4.34 -30.08 -21.07
CA LEU A 612 -5.43 -29.33 -21.67
C LEU A 612 -4.94 -27.95 -22.11
N ASP A 613 -4.19 -27.24 -21.24
CA ASP A 613 -3.65 -25.92 -21.52
C ASP A 613 -2.72 -25.95 -22.74
N GLU A 614 -1.80 -26.94 -22.84
CA GLU A 614 -0.93 -27.13 -24.01
C GLU A 614 -1.72 -27.38 -25.30
N MET A 615 -2.81 -28.16 -25.25
CA MET A 615 -3.68 -28.44 -26.40
C MET A 615 -4.49 -27.22 -26.81
N VAL A 616 -4.96 -26.40 -25.87
CA VAL A 616 -5.69 -25.15 -26.15
C VAL A 616 -4.79 -24.12 -26.80
N ASP A 617 -3.55 -23.95 -26.33
CA ASP A 617 -2.56 -23.05 -26.95
C ASP A 617 -2.25 -23.47 -28.39
N ARG A 618 -2.08 -24.79 -28.63
CA ARG A 618 -1.85 -25.32 -29.98
C ARG A 618 -3.06 -25.15 -30.89
N TRP A 619 -4.25 -25.37 -30.36
CA TRP A 619 -5.52 -25.16 -31.06
C TRP A 619 -5.72 -23.70 -31.45
N ALA A 620 -5.43 -22.74 -30.55
CA ALA A 620 -5.53 -21.32 -30.82
C ALA A 620 -4.61 -20.90 -31.98
N TYR A 621 -3.35 -21.37 -31.97
CA TYR A 621 -2.40 -21.12 -33.06
C TYR A 621 -2.88 -21.67 -34.42
N LEU A 622 -3.44 -22.88 -34.44
CA LEU A 622 -3.95 -23.49 -35.67
C LEU A 622 -5.24 -22.83 -36.17
N SER A 623 -6.11 -22.38 -35.24
CA SER A 623 -7.33 -21.62 -35.55
C SER A 623 -7.02 -20.27 -36.18
N GLU A 624 -6.04 -19.52 -35.65
CA GLU A 624 -5.59 -18.27 -36.26
C GLU A 624 -5.04 -18.47 -37.68
N LEU A 625 -4.31 -19.56 -37.91
CA LEU A 625 -3.84 -19.92 -39.25
C LEU A 625 -4.99 -20.26 -40.20
N ALA A 626 -6.05 -20.93 -39.70
CA ALA A 626 -7.23 -21.28 -40.48
C ALA A 626 -8.06 -20.03 -40.86
N GLU A 627 -8.23 -19.07 -39.89
CA GLU A 627 -8.92 -17.81 -40.16
C GLU A 627 -8.17 -16.88 -41.12
N ALA A 628 -6.83 -16.95 -41.16
CA ALA A 628 -6.02 -16.19 -42.12
C ALA A 628 -6.12 -16.72 -43.57
N GLU A 629 -6.66 -17.95 -43.79
CA GLU A 629 -6.92 -18.53 -45.10
C GLU A 629 -8.33 -18.22 -45.66
N GLY A 630 -9.32 -17.91 -44.80
CA GLY A 630 -10.69 -17.57 -45.22
C GLY A 630 -10.84 -16.09 -45.56
#